data_536b0fd012725055fcbdd63b1b38bc25
#
_entry.id   536b0fd012725055fcbdd63b1b38bc25
#
_cell.length_a   1.000
_cell.length_b   1.000
_cell.length_c   1.000
_cell.angle_alpha   90.00
_cell.angle_beta   90.00
_cell.angle_gamma   90.00
#
_symmetry.space_group_name_H-M   'P 1'
#
loop_
_entity.id
_entity.type
_entity.pdbx_description
1 polymer ?
#
loop_
_entity_poly.entity_id
_entity_poly.type
_entity_poly.pdbx_seq_one_letter_code
_entity_poly.pdbx_strand_id
1 'polypeptide(L)'
;MKSLSEDEEFDVIVVGGGPAGLSTAIMCATRHLKVALFERNRIGGFLATLYPNKIIPNYPGFPEGIVAIELVRNWLQHLRFSGVTVKNETVLDVAKGLTVTTDKKKYKSKVVVIATGTKPRRLGIPSESKFSKEGRGVYYFPSHPEDFLGKKVLVIGGGDTAIDAALELLNLAAEITLVHRRESFRAFDENVEKVRKSGLVDLILNGEVVAIKGRNRVEKVVIKQKGKKLEKRVEAIIIAIGLVPNNEVFKHLGLRTDERGFIMTDRAQRTNIEGIFAVGDITYVGLRLITVAAAHGAIASHHIYSYIKKPYWAREAWLSEM
;
A
#
# COMPACT_ATOMS: atom_id res chain seq x y z
N MET A 1 -22.80 -21.58 -31.62
CA MET A 1 -21.65 -20.65 -31.61
C MET A 1 -21.94 -19.57 -30.58
N LYS A 2 -21.30 -19.59 -29.42
CA LYS A 2 -21.37 -18.46 -28.46
C LYS A 2 -20.65 -17.29 -29.11
N SER A 3 -21.37 -16.16 -29.33
CA SER A 3 -20.75 -14.92 -29.77
C SER A 3 -19.57 -14.62 -28.83
N LEU A 4 -18.39 -14.47 -29.42
CA LEU A 4 -17.25 -13.88 -28.72
C LEU A 4 -17.74 -12.49 -28.29
N SER A 5 -17.98 -12.29 -27.00
CA SER A 5 -18.29 -10.97 -26.46
C SER A 5 -17.12 -10.07 -26.84
N GLU A 6 -17.40 -9.03 -27.64
CA GLU A 6 -16.39 -8.00 -27.91
C GLU A 6 -15.76 -7.54 -26.60
N ASP A 7 -14.42 -7.47 -26.55
CA ASP A 7 -13.70 -6.98 -25.40
C ASP A 7 -14.18 -5.55 -25.10
N GLU A 8 -14.65 -5.33 -23.87
CA GLU A 8 -15.08 -3.99 -23.44
C GLU A 8 -13.88 -3.04 -23.46
N GLU A 9 -14.00 -1.92 -24.22
CA GLU A 9 -12.90 -0.98 -24.45
C GLU A 9 -13.07 0.29 -23.63
N PHE A 10 -11.95 0.78 -23.08
CA PHE A 10 -11.83 2.02 -22.30
C PHE A 10 -10.73 2.91 -22.87
N ASP A 11 -10.82 4.22 -22.65
CA ASP A 11 -9.70 5.11 -22.90
C ASP A 11 -8.59 4.89 -21.85
N VAL A 12 -8.99 4.70 -20.59
CA VAL A 12 -8.09 4.53 -19.46
C VAL A 12 -8.57 3.40 -18.56
N ILE A 13 -7.67 2.47 -18.26
CA ILE A 13 -7.87 1.47 -17.20
C ILE A 13 -6.93 1.82 -16.05
N VAL A 14 -7.50 2.05 -14.86
CA VAL A 14 -6.77 2.28 -13.62
C VAL A 14 -6.80 1.01 -12.77
N VAL A 15 -5.64 0.49 -12.40
CA VAL A 15 -5.48 -0.72 -11.60
C VAL A 15 -5.11 -0.36 -10.16
N GLY A 16 -6.07 -0.47 -9.25
CA GLY A 16 -5.96 -0.14 -7.83
C GLY A 16 -6.78 1.08 -7.43
N GLY A 17 -7.65 0.90 -6.44
CA GLY A 17 -8.61 1.90 -5.94
C GLY A 17 -8.12 2.66 -4.70
N GLY A 18 -6.80 2.81 -4.51
CA GLY A 18 -6.23 3.67 -3.47
C GLY A 18 -6.30 5.16 -3.85
N PRO A 19 -5.76 6.06 -3.00
CA PRO A 19 -5.80 7.52 -3.23
C PRO A 19 -5.32 7.96 -4.60
N ALA A 20 -4.22 7.40 -5.09
CA ALA A 20 -3.66 7.71 -6.40
C ALA A 20 -4.56 7.27 -7.54
N GLY A 21 -5.08 6.03 -7.48
CA GLY A 21 -5.97 5.50 -8.50
C GLY A 21 -7.31 6.23 -8.55
N LEU A 22 -7.89 6.54 -7.39
CA LEU A 22 -9.12 7.34 -7.29
C LEU A 22 -8.94 8.73 -7.90
N SER A 23 -7.85 9.43 -7.53
CA SER A 23 -7.54 10.74 -8.08
C SER A 23 -7.38 10.67 -9.62
N THR A 24 -6.62 9.69 -10.12
CA THR A 24 -6.46 9.50 -11.57
C THR A 24 -7.79 9.24 -12.28
N ALA A 25 -8.58 8.30 -11.76
CA ALA A 25 -9.84 7.90 -12.39
C ALA A 25 -10.83 9.06 -12.45
N ILE A 26 -11.04 9.75 -11.34
CA ILE A 26 -11.95 10.89 -11.25
C ILE A 26 -11.49 12.00 -12.21
N MET A 27 -10.20 12.37 -12.18
CA MET A 27 -9.69 13.47 -13.01
C MET A 27 -9.63 13.12 -14.51
N CYS A 28 -9.43 11.86 -14.89
CA CYS A 28 -9.59 11.44 -16.29
C CYS A 28 -11.05 11.52 -16.74
N ALA A 29 -11.98 11.10 -15.91
CA ALA A 29 -13.41 11.12 -16.22
C ALA A 29 -13.95 12.57 -16.33
N THR A 30 -13.51 13.51 -15.49
CA THR A 30 -13.87 14.94 -15.63
C THR A 30 -13.37 15.57 -16.93
N ARG A 31 -12.42 14.91 -17.63
CA ARG A 31 -11.97 15.28 -18.97
C ARG A 31 -12.67 14.49 -20.08
N HIS A 32 -13.81 13.87 -19.76
CA HIS A 32 -14.62 13.08 -20.69
C HIS A 32 -13.89 11.89 -21.34
N LEU A 33 -12.94 11.29 -20.62
CA LEU A 33 -12.36 10.00 -21.00
C LEU A 33 -13.24 8.86 -20.46
N LYS A 34 -13.37 7.77 -21.20
CA LYS A 34 -14.05 6.56 -20.75
C LYS A 34 -13.11 5.77 -19.84
N VAL A 35 -13.37 5.78 -18.53
CA VAL A 35 -12.47 5.25 -17.49
C VAL A 35 -13.07 4.02 -16.80
N ALA A 36 -12.25 2.97 -16.63
CA ALA A 36 -12.53 1.88 -15.70
C ALA A 36 -11.51 1.88 -14.55
N LEU A 37 -12.01 1.69 -13.32
CA LEU A 37 -11.21 1.51 -12.11
C LEU A 37 -11.40 0.08 -11.61
N PHE A 38 -10.31 -0.68 -11.57
CA PHE A 38 -10.28 -2.05 -11.06
C PHE A 38 -9.75 -2.09 -9.64
N GLU A 39 -10.51 -2.64 -8.72
CA GLU A 39 -10.09 -2.87 -7.34
C GLU A 39 -10.50 -4.29 -6.92
N ARG A 40 -9.53 -5.05 -6.41
CA ARG A 40 -9.75 -6.46 -5.99
C ARG A 40 -10.41 -6.60 -4.62
N ASN A 41 -10.25 -5.60 -3.75
CA ASN A 41 -10.73 -5.62 -2.38
C ASN A 41 -11.70 -4.45 -2.14
N ARG A 42 -11.30 -3.51 -1.29
CA ARG A 42 -12.07 -2.32 -0.92
C ARG A 42 -11.44 -1.08 -1.51
N ILE A 43 -12.25 -0.24 -2.15
CA ILE A 43 -11.82 1.09 -2.58
C ILE A 43 -11.39 1.92 -1.36
N GLY A 44 -10.33 2.70 -1.52
CA GLY A 44 -9.67 3.47 -0.49
C GLY A 44 -8.29 2.92 -0.11
N GLY A 45 -7.94 1.70 -0.57
CA GLY A 45 -6.64 1.09 -0.31
C GLY A 45 -6.39 0.94 1.19
N PHE A 46 -5.20 1.32 1.68
CA PHE A 46 -4.83 1.20 3.09
C PHE A 46 -5.75 1.98 4.04
N LEU A 47 -6.31 3.10 3.61
CA LEU A 47 -7.25 3.88 4.41
C LEU A 47 -8.55 3.14 4.71
N ALA A 48 -8.97 2.24 3.83
CA ALA A 48 -10.17 1.43 4.02
C ALA A 48 -9.88 0.07 4.66
N THR A 49 -8.62 -0.41 4.62
CA THR A 49 -8.28 -1.79 5.00
C THR A 49 -7.35 -1.89 6.19
N LEU A 50 -6.35 -1.02 6.30
CA LEU A 50 -5.33 -1.09 7.36
C LEU A 50 -5.48 0.01 8.41
N TYR A 51 -6.04 1.16 8.04
CA TYR A 51 -6.15 2.32 8.93
C TYR A 51 -7.55 2.94 8.99
N PRO A 52 -8.65 2.16 8.93
CA PRO A 52 -10.00 2.73 8.75
C PRO A 52 -10.38 3.75 9.84
N ASN A 53 -9.94 3.52 11.06
CA ASN A 53 -10.26 4.34 12.22
C ASN A 53 -9.18 5.38 12.58
N LYS A 54 -8.06 5.42 11.84
CA LYS A 54 -6.97 6.36 12.12
C LYS A 54 -7.38 7.78 11.73
N ILE A 55 -7.12 8.73 12.61
CA ILE A 55 -7.23 10.16 12.30
C ILE A 55 -6.05 10.56 11.41
N ILE A 56 -6.34 11.21 10.30
CA ILE A 56 -5.39 11.79 9.36
C ILE A 56 -5.28 13.29 9.68
N PRO A 57 -4.22 13.75 10.37
CA PRO A 57 -4.15 15.13 10.85
C PRO A 57 -3.67 16.11 9.78
N ASN A 58 -3.09 15.61 8.70
CA ASN A 58 -2.31 16.41 7.74
C ASN A 58 -2.87 16.37 6.30
N TYR A 59 -4.16 16.11 6.16
CA TYR A 59 -4.83 16.21 4.86
C TYR A 59 -5.46 17.61 4.72
N PRO A 60 -5.02 18.43 3.76
CA PRO A 60 -5.52 19.80 3.59
C PRO A 60 -7.04 19.86 3.42
N GLY A 61 -7.69 20.84 4.06
CA GLY A 61 -9.14 20.99 4.09
C GLY A 61 -9.81 20.43 5.35
N PHE A 62 -9.05 19.74 6.22
CA PHE A 62 -9.54 19.19 7.49
C PHE A 62 -8.63 19.62 8.65
N PRO A 63 -8.84 20.84 9.20
CA PRO A 63 -7.93 21.42 10.20
C PRO A 63 -7.87 20.62 11.51
N GLU A 64 -8.94 19.91 11.87
CA GLU A 64 -8.99 19.03 13.04
C GLU A 64 -8.59 17.56 12.70
N GLY A 65 -8.17 17.32 11.45
CA GLY A 65 -8.00 15.98 10.91
C GLY A 65 -9.31 15.35 10.43
N ILE A 66 -9.20 14.18 9.81
CA ILE A 66 -10.35 13.40 9.35
C ILE A 66 -10.10 11.92 9.60
N VAL A 67 -11.11 11.18 10.02
CA VAL A 67 -11.02 9.72 10.12
C VAL A 67 -10.85 9.12 8.72
N ALA A 68 -9.91 8.20 8.57
CA ALA A 68 -9.52 7.66 7.27
C ALA A 68 -10.71 7.11 6.46
N ILE A 69 -11.62 6.35 7.11
CA ILE A 69 -12.79 5.80 6.42
C ILE A 69 -13.78 6.89 5.99
N GLU A 70 -13.85 8.02 6.68
CA GLU A 70 -14.71 9.14 6.28
C GLU A 70 -14.14 9.86 5.05
N LEU A 71 -12.83 10.03 4.99
CA LEU A 71 -12.17 10.54 3.78
C LEU A 71 -12.47 9.62 2.57
N VAL A 72 -12.41 8.30 2.78
CA VAL A 72 -12.76 7.33 1.73
C VAL A 72 -14.23 7.45 1.32
N ARG A 73 -15.16 7.66 2.27
CA ARG A 73 -16.59 7.88 1.97
C ARG A 73 -16.80 9.11 1.09
N ASN A 74 -16.09 10.20 1.35
CA ASN A 74 -16.15 11.41 0.54
C ASN A 74 -15.65 11.15 -0.89
N TRP A 75 -14.55 10.40 -1.05
CA TRP A 75 -14.07 10.01 -2.37
C TRP A 75 -15.01 9.07 -3.12
N LEU A 76 -15.66 8.15 -2.42
CA LEU A 76 -16.68 7.28 -3.01
C LEU A 76 -17.89 8.07 -3.52
N GLN A 77 -18.31 9.12 -2.81
CA GLN A 77 -19.36 10.03 -3.30
C GLN A 77 -18.89 10.74 -4.58
N HIS A 78 -17.70 11.32 -4.57
CA HIS A 78 -17.13 11.96 -5.76
C HIS A 78 -17.05 10.99 -6.95
N LEU A 79 -16.60 9.75 -6.70
CA LEU A 79 -16.51 8.70 -7.73
C LEU A 79 -17.87 8.38 -8.36
N ARG A 80 -18.95 8.33 -7.57
CA ARG A 80 -20.32 8.08 -8.07
C ARG A 80 -20.78 9.13 -9.08
N PHE A 81 -20.38 10.38 -8.92
CA PHE A 81 -20.75 11.48 -9.82
C PHE A 81 -19.80 11.65 -11.00
N SER A 82 -18.66 10.96 -11.02
CA SER A 82 -17.63 11.14 -12.03
C SER A 82 -17.85 10.37 -13.33
N GLY A 83 -18.77 9.40 -13.35
CA GLY A 83 -19.00 8.52 -14.52
C GLY A 83 -17.94 7.42 -14.71
N VAL A 84 -17.07 7.22 -13.73
CA VAL A 84 -16.08 6.12 -13.74
C VAL A 84 -16.78 4.76 -13.60
N THR A 85 -16.45 3.82 -14.47
CA THR A 85 -16.91 2.43 -14.35
C THR A 85 -16.04 1.69 -13.30
N VAL A 86 -16.62 1.38 -12.15
CA VAL A 86 -15.94 0.62 -11.11
C VAL A 86 -16.13 -0.88 -11.31
N LYS A 87 -15.02 -1.64 -11.30
CA LYS A 87 -14.99 -3.10 -11.44
C LYS A 87 -14.37 -3.71 -10.19
N ASN A 88 -15.15 -4.50 -9.46
CA ASN A 88 -14.61 -5.33 -8.37
C ASN A 88 -14.08 -6.64 -8.98
N GLU A 89 -12.85 -6.55 -9.47
CA GLU A 89 -12.16 -7.62 -10.21
C GLU A 89 -10.66 -7.55 -9.90
N THR A 90 -10.03 -8.73 -9.91
CA THR A 90 -8.58 -8.83 -9.76
C THR A 90 -7.90 -8.79 -11.12
N VAL A 91 -7.07 -7.79 -11.37
CA VAL A 91 -6.21 -7.78 -12.57
C VAL A 91 -5.12 -8.83 -12.39
N LEU A 92 -5.06 -9.77 -13.32
CA LEU A 92 -4.13 -10.90 -13.33
C LEU A 92 -2.97 -10.69 -14.31
N ASP A 93 -3.19 -9.88 -15.35
CA ASP A 93 -2.20 -9.62 -16.38
C ASP A 93 -2.48 -8.33 -17.13
N VAL A 94 -1.41 -7.71 -17.67
CA VAL A 94 -1.47 -6.63 -18.65
C VAL A 94 -0.53 -6.99 -19.78
N ALA A 95 -1.08 -7.30 -20.94
CA ALA A 95 -0.31 -7.68 -22.12
C ALA A 95 0.26 -6.47 -22.86
N LYS A 96 1.30 -6.70 -23.68
CA LYS A 96 1.74 -5.75 -24.70
C LYS A 96 0.55 -5.42 -25.60
N GLY A 97 0.29 -4.15 -25.88
CA GLY A 97 -0.93 -3.69 -26.57
C GLY A 97 -2.07 -3.35 -25.63
N LEU A 98 -1.79 -3.24 -24.31
CA LEU A 98 -2.67 -2.70 -23.27
C LEU A 98 -4.01 -3.47 -23.13
N THR A 99 -3.96 -4.79 -23.34
CA THR A 99 -5.06 -5.69 -22.97
C THR A 99 -4.89 -6.09 -21.50
N VAL A 100 -5.90 -5.77 -20.69
CA VAL A 100 -5.97 -6.09 -19.27
C VAL A 100 -6.80 -7.35 -19.08
N THR A 101 -6.20 -8.39 -18.47
CA THR A 101 -6.87 -9.64 -18.13
C THR A 101 -7.21 -9.65 -16.64
N THR A 102 -8.44 -9.91 -16.29
CA THR A 102 -8.92 -10.06 -14.92
C THR A 102 -9.29 -11.51 -14.61
N ASP A 103 -9.71 -11.76 -13.38
CA ASP A 103 -10.31 -13.02 -12.94
C ASP A 103 -11.67 -13.31 -13.59
N LYS A 104 -12.23 -12.36 -14.36
CA LYS A 104 -13.52 -12.53 -15.04
C LYS A 104 -13.41 -12.52 -16.56
N LYS A 105 -12.74 -11.53 -17.14
CA LYS A 105 -12.64 -11.37 -18.60
C LYS A 105 -11.46 -10.49 -19.01
N LYS A 106 -11.39 -10.19 -20.31
CA LYS A 106 -10.38 -9.27 -20.88
C LYS A 106 -11.01 -7.92 -21.22
N TYR A 107 -10.19 -6.89 -21.19
CA TYR A 107 -10.55 -5.52 -21.50
C TYR A 107 -9.44 -4.88 -22.33
N LYS A 108 -9.81 -4.01 -23.27
CA LYS A 108 -8.85 -3.21 -24.04
C LYS A 108 -8.78 -1.79 -23.51
N SER A 109 -7.59 -1.19 -23.59
CA SER A 109 -7.39 0.20 -23.16
C SER A 109 -6.41 0.92 -24.07
N LYS A 110 -6.52 2.25 -24.16
CA LYS A 110 -5.49 3.10 -24.78
C LYS A 110 -4.36 3.44 -23.80
N VAL A 111 -4.67 3.45 -22.50
CA VAL A 111 -3.74 3.73 -21.41
C VAL A 111 -4.06 2.84 -20.21
N VAL A 112 -3.01 2.28 -19.60
CA VAL A 112 -3.10 1.58 -18.32
C VAL A 112 -2.36 2.37 -17.25
N VAL A 113 -3.00 2.59 -16.09
CA VAL A 113 -2.41 3.25 -14.94
C VAL A 113 -2.23 2.27 -13.80
N ILE A 114 -0.99 2.04 -13.40
CA ILE A 114 -0.63 1.17 -12.29
C ILE A 114 -0.69 1.98 -11.00
N ALA A 115 -1.72 1.73 -10.17
CA ALA A 115 -1.97 2.40 -8.90
C ALA A 115 -2.10 1.40 -7.74
N THR A 116 -1.44 0.25 -7.85
CA THR A 116 -1.58 -0.90 -6.95
C THR A 116 -0.92 -0.72 -5.58
N GLY A 117 -0.17 0.37 -5.41
CA GLY A 117 0.45 0.74 -4.14
C GLY A 117 1.45 -0.30 -3.63
N THR A 118 1.45 -0.48 -2.32
CA THR A 118 2.39 -1.34 -1.61
C THR A 118 1.67 -2.39 -0.77
N LYS A 119 2.44 -3.34 -0.27
CA LYS A 119 2.01 -4.33 0.74
C LYS A 119 3.07 -4.45 1.83
N PRO A 120 2.71 -4.91 3.03
CA PRO A 120 3.66 -5.18 4.10
C PRO A 120 4.74 -6.18 3.67
N ARG A 121 5.98 -5.86 4.02
CA ARG A 121 7.08 -6.80 3.88
C ARG A 121 6.89 -7.93 4.88
N ARG A 122 7.05 -9.16 4.42
CA ARG A 122 7.01 -10.35 5.26
C ARG A 122 8.40 -10.67 5.81
N LEU A 123 8.44 -11.33 6.97
CA LEU A 123 9.68 -11.89 7.53
C LEU A 123 10.20 -13.06 6.68
N GLY A 124 9.28 -13.79 6.03
CA GLY A 124 9.63 -14.97 5.24
C GLY A 124 10.01 -16.18 6.09
N ILE A 125 9.58 -16.23 7.36
CA ILE A 125 9.89 -17.30 8.29
C ILE A 125 8.76 -18.33 8.39
N PRO A 126 9.08 -19.58 8.84
CA PRO A 126 8.06 -20.61 9.04
C PRO A 126 6.90 -20.15 9.90
N SER A 127 5.70 -20.57 9.53
CA SER A 127 4.44 -20.28 10.23
C SER A 127 3.91 -18.83 10.16
N GLU A 128 4.65 -17.85 9.62
CA GLU A 128 4.15 -16.50 9.45
C GLU A 128 2.82 -16.47 8.69
N SER A 129 2.77 -17.14 7.53
CA SER A 129 1.54 -17.20 6.70
C SER A 129 0.39 -17.92 7.39
N LYS A 130 0.68 -18.90 8.27
CA LYS A 130 -0.32 -19.59 9.06
C LYS A 130 -0.99 -18.66 10.06
N PHE A 131 -0.21 -17.84 10.73
CA PHE A 131 -0.67 -16.96 11.81
C PHE A 131 -1.07 -15.55 11.36
N SER A 132 -0.79 -15.17 10.10
CA SER A 132 -1.26 -13.92 9.52
C SER A 132 -2.72 -13.97 9.04
N LYS A 133 -3.41 -15.10 9.17
CA LYS A 133 -4.85 -15.21 9.00
C LYS A 133 -5.57 -14.55 10.18
N GLU A 134 -6.74 -14.00 9.92
CA GLU A 134 -7.55 -13.28 10.90
C GLU A 134 -7.68 -14.03 12.24
N GLY A 135 -7.50 -13.32 13.35
CA GLY A 135 -7.61 -13.83 14.71
C GLY A 135 -6.48 -14.78 15.16
N ARG A 136 -5.43 -15.03 14.35
CA ARG A 136 -4.37 -15.97 14.70
C ARG A 136 -3.11 -15.35 15.31
N GLY A 137 -3.07 -14.03 15.41
CA GLY A 137 -2.10 -13.29 16.23
C GLY A 137 -0.90 -12.72 15.51
N VAL A 138 -0.78 -12.78 14.17
CA VAL A 138 0.20 -12.01 13.40
C VAL A 138 -0.51 -10.89 12.63
N TYR A 139 -0.06 -9.67 12.86
CA TYR A 139 -0.56 -8.43 12.27
C TYR A 139 0.57 -7.69 11.58
N TYR A 140 0.25 -6.91 10.56
CA TYR A 140 1.22 -6.02 9.90
C TYR A 140 1.03 -4.55 10.29
N PHE A 141 -0.12 -4.25 10.90
CA PHE A 141 -0.48 -2.94 11.44
C PHE A 141 -1.43 -3.12 12.63
N PRO A 142 -1.41 -2.24 13.63
CA PRO A 142 -2.37 -2.23 14.73
C PRO A 142 -3.69 -1.56 14.32
N SER A 143 -4.39 -2.13 13.32
CA SER A 143 -5.62 -1.56 12.76
C SER A 143 -6.76 -1.47 13.78
N HIS A 144 -6.75 -2.35 14.76
CA HIS A 144 -7.72 -2.47 15.84
C HIS A 144 -6.95 -2.58 17.16
N PRO A 145 -6.60 -1.44 17.79
CA PRO A 145 -5.82 -1.43 19.03
C PRO A 145 -6.45 -2.29 20.15
N GLU A 146 -7.78 -2.39 20.19
CA GLU A 146 -8.53 -3.23 21.11
C GLU A 146 -8.18 -4.73 21.03
N ASP A 147 -7.71 -5.20 19.88
CA ASP A 147 -7.25 -6.58 19.69
C ASP A 147 -6.03 -6.94 20.56
N PHE A 148 -5.33 -5.93 21.08
CA PHE A 148 -4.10 -6.09 21.86
C PHE A 148 -4.33 -5.89 23.36
N LEU A 149 -5.55 -5.56 23.79
CA LEU A 149 -5.88 -5.30 25.18
C LEU A 149 -5.52 -6.49 26.09
N GLY A 150 -4.68 -6.24 27.10
CA GLY A 150 -4.25 -7.24 28.07
C GLY A 150 -3.33 -8.34 27.51
N LYS A 151 -2.86 -8.24 26.25
CA LYS A 151 -2.01 -9.26 25.63
C LYS A 151 -0.53 -8.96 25.78
N LYS A 152 0.29 -10.02 25.66
CA LYS A 152 1.74 -9.93 25.47
C LYS A 152 2.02 -9.72 23.99
N VAL A 153 2.44 -8.52 23.61
CA VAL A 153 2.63 -8.11 22.21
C VAL A 153 4.10 -8.00 21.87
N LEU A 154 4.49 -8.59 20.74
CA LEU A 154 5.79 -8.40 20.14
C LEU A 154 5.68 -7.47 18.93
N VAL A 155 6.42 -6.38 18.93
CA VAL A 155 6.58 -5.50 17.77
C VAL A 155 7.93 -5.79 17.11
N ILE A 156 7.94 -6.00 15.80
CA ILE A 156 9.16 -6.28 15.03
C ILE A 156 9.39 -5.14 14.06
N GLY A 157 10.47 -4.41 14.24
CA GLY A 157 10.84 -3.31 13.36
C GLY A 157 11.74 -2.28 14.03
N GLY A 158 12.02 -1.18 13.33
CA GLY A 158 12.89 -0.11 13.86
C GLY A 158 12.75 1.20 13.10
N GLY A 159 11.67 1.37 12.33
CA GLY A 159 11.23 2.65 11.75
C GLY A 159 10.02 3.20 12.49
N ASP A 160 9.53 4.37 12.04
CA ASP A 160 8.41 5.08 12.67
C ASP A 160 7.20 4.18 12.93
N THR A 161 6.79 3.36 11.96
CA THR A 161 5.65 2.45 12.13
C THR A 161 5.80 1.49 13.32
N ALA A 162 7.00 1.01 13.60
CA ALA A 162 7.24 0.11 14.73
C ALA A 162 7.22 0.85 16.07
N ILE A 163 7.82 2.02 16.09
CA ILE A 163 7.87 2.89 17.29
C ILE A 163 6.47 3.42 17.61
N ASP A 164 5.72 3.89 16.59
CA ASP A 164 4.34 4.36 16.75
C ASP A 164 3.43 3.23 17.26
N ALA A 165 3.57 2.02 16.69
CA ALA A 165 2.82 0.86 17.18
C ALA A 165 3.12 0.53 18.65
N ALA A 166 4.39 0.63 19.07
CA ALA A 166 4.77 0.42 20.48
C ALA A 166 4.16 1.50 21.39
N LEU A 167 4.16 2.76 20.97
CA LEU A 167 3.54 3.87 21.70
C LEU A 167 2.02 3.72 21.84
N GLU A 168 1.33 3.35 20.74
CA GLU A 168 -0.13 3.13 20.75
C GLU A 168 -0.54 2.00 21.72
N LEU A 169 0.36 1.04 21.96
CA LEU A 169 0.09 -0.11 22.84
C LEU A 169 0.39 0.12 24.32
N LEU A 170 1.05 1.22 24.72
CA LEU A 170 1.50 1.45 26.09
C LEU A 170 0.41 1.33 27.15
N ASN A 171 -0.83 1.73 26.80
CA ASN A 171 -1.98 1.69 27.70
C ASN A 171 -2.93 0.52 27.43
N LEU A 172 -2.59 -0.38 26.52
CA LEU A 172 -3.46 -1.45 26.06
C LEU A 172 -2.90 -2.84 26.34
N ALA A 173 -1.65 -3.07 25.99
CA ALA A 173 -1.00 -4.36 26.15
C ALA A 173 -0.53 -4.61 27.60
N ALA A 174 -0.56 -5.87 28.00
CA ALA A 174 -0.03 -6.27 29.33
C ALA A 174 1.52 -6.29 29.34
N GLU A 175 2.12 -6.60 28.22
CA GLU A 175 3.59 -6.64 28.04
C GLU A 175 3.91 -6.27 26.60
N ILE A 176 4.86 -5.36 26.38
CA ILE A 176 5.32 -4.98 25.05
C ILE A 176 6.79 -5.31 24.91
N THR A 177 7.14 -6.03 23.87
CA THR A 177 8.52 -6.27 23.46
C THR A 177 8.75 -5.70 22.09
N LEU A 178 9.79 -4.88 21.90
CA LEU A 178 10.20 -4.38 20.58
C LEU A 178 11.52 -5.03 20.17
N VAL A 179 11.48 -5.80 19.07
CA VAL A 179 12.66 -6.46 18.51
C VAL A 179 13.15 -5.71 17.28
N HIS A 180 14.42 -5.29 17.30
CA HIS A 180 15.06 -4.68 16.17
C HIS A 180 16.39 -5.37 15.83
N ARG A 181 16.62 -5.61 14.52
CA ARG A 181 17.83 -6.32 14.04
C ARG A 181 19.12 -5.52 14.11
N ARG A 182 19.05 -4.21 14.35
CA ARG A 182 20.19 -3.28 14.46
C ARG A 182 20.30 -2.72 15.88
N GLU A 183 21.36 -2.01 16.13
CA GLU A 183 21.62 -1.34 17.40
C GLU A 183 20.83 -0.03 17.54
N SER A 184 20.58 0.67 16.41
CA SER A 184 19.90 1.97 16.38
C SER A 184 18.62 1.93 15.56
N PHE A 185 17.62 2.69 15.97
CA PHE A 185 16.37 2.90 15.25
C PHE A 185 16.55 3.90 14.09
N ARG A 186 15.63 3.86 13.12
CA ARG A 186 15.52 4.84 12.03
C ARG A 186 14.31 5.73 12.19
N ALA A 187 13.56 5.56 13.25
CA ALA A 187 12.41 6.38 13.61
C ALA A 187 12.87 7.73 14.16
N PHE A 188 11.93 8.68 14.23
CA PHE A 188 12.18 9.98 14.84
C PHE A 188 12.64 9.82 16.28
N ASP A 189 13.76 10.47 16.62
CA ASP A 189 14.41 10.35 17.93
C ASP A 189 13.49 10.68 19.10
N GLU A 190 12.62 11.68 18.95
CA GLU A 190 11.63 12.06 19.97
C GLU A 190 10.71 10.89 20.35
N ASN A 191 10.21 10.14 19.37
CA ASN A 191 9.32 9.00 19.61
C ASN A 191 10.10 7.80 20.19
N VAL A 192 11.33 7.59 19.74
CA VAL A 192 12.22 6.57 20.34
C VAL A 192 12.47 6.86 21.81
N GLU A 193 12.74 8.13 22.17
CA GLU A 193 12.90 8.55 23.54
C GLU A 193 11.64 8.39 24.41
N LYS A 194 10.45 8.65 23.83
CA LYS A 194 9.17 8.38 24.52
C LYS A 194 9.04 6.89 24.87
N VAL A 195 9.37 5.99 23.91
CA VAL A 195 9.36 4.54 24.15
C VAL A 195 10.33 4.16 25.25
N ARG A 196 11.57 4.68 25.24
CA ARG A 196 12.59 4.40 26.27
C ARG A 196 12.19 4.91 27.65
N LYS A 197 11.71 6.16 27.73
CA LYS A 197 11.30 6.81 28.99
C LYS A 197 10.06 6.19 29.60
N SER A 198 9.22 5.53 28.82
CA SER A 198 8.03 4.82 29.35
C SER A 198 8.40 3.74 30.36
N GLY A 199 9.56 3.09 30.20
CA GLY A 199 9.95 1.94 31.01
C GLY A 199 9.08 0.70 30.84
N LEU A 200 8.09 0.73 29.93
CA LEU A 200 7.06 -0.31 29.73
C LEU A 200 7.36 -1.22 28.53
N VAL A 201 8.37 -0.89 27.72
CA VAL A 201 8.73 -1.64 26.52
C VAL A 201 10.09 -2.34 26.70
N ASP A 202 10.07 -3.67 26.63
CA ASP A 202 11.28 -4.49 26.61
C ASP A 202 11.95 -4.39 25.24
N LEU A 203 13.16 -3.80 25.16
CA LEU A 203 13.89 -3.55 23.91
C LEU A 203 14.93 -4.64 23.65
N ILE A 204 14.74 -5.42 22.59
CA ILE A 204 15.70 -6.43 22.12
C ILE A 204 16.36 -5.91 20.84
N LEU A 205 17.50 -5.22 20.99
CA LEU A 205 18.32 -4.76 19.88
C LEU A 205 19.28 -5.86 19.41
N ASN A 206 19.71 -5.78 18.14
CA ASN A 206 20.52 -6.80 17.48
C ASN A 206 19.87 -8.19 17.53
N GLY A 207 18.51 -8.21 17.57
CA GLY A 207 17.70 -9.41 17.63
C GLY A 207 16.91 -9.63 16.33
N GLU A 208 16.77 -10.88 15.92
CA GLU A 208 16.01 -11.27 14.73
C GLU A 208 15.05 -12.40 15.08
N VAL A 209 13.77 -12.23 14.73
CA VAL A 209 12.78 -13.30 14.90
C VAL A 209 12.97 -14.30 13.79
N VAL A 210 13.23 -15.57 14.16
CA VAL A 210 13.55 -16.65 13.22
C VAL A 210 12.46 -17.72 13.15
N ALA A 211 11.54 -17.77 14.10
CA ALA A 211 10.39 -18.64 14.05
C ALA A 211 9.23 -18.13 14.91
N ILE A 212 8.01 -18.43 14.48
CA ILE A 212 6.77 -18.21 15.21
C ILE A 212 6.19 -19.60 15.53
N LYS A 213 5.82 -19.84 16.78
CA LYS A 213 5.30 -21.13 17.25
C LYS A 213 3.93 -20.96 17.89
N GLY A 214 3.10 -21.98 17.76
CA GLY A 214 1.77 -22.07 18.33
C GLY A 214 0.92 -23.14 17.63
N ARG A 215 -0.19 -23.49 18.23
CA ARG A 215 -1.11 -24.50 17.66
C ARG A 215 -2.14 -23.83 16.74
N ASN A 216 -3.08 -23.08 17.27
CA ASN A 216 -4.14 -22.41 16.52
C ASN A 216 -3.87 -20.91 16.35
N ARG A 217 -3.17 -20.31 17.30
CA ARG A 217 -2.74 -18.91 17.33
C ARG A 217 -1.26 -18.83 17.73
N VAL A 218 -0.71 -17.65 17.68
CA VAL A 218 0.62 -17.38 18.20
C VAL A 218 0.67 -17.64 19.70
N GLU A 219 1.71 -18.34 20.16
CA GLU A 219 1.96 -18.63 21.57
C GLU A 219 3.36 -18.21 22.00
N LYS A 220 4.34 -18.33 21.09
CA LYS A 220 5.73 -17.92 21.35
C LYS A 220 6.50 -17.65 20.06
N VAL A 221 7.59 -16.92 20.18
CA VAL A 221 8.57 -16.66 19.13
C VAL A 221 9.95 -17.17 19.52
N VAL A 222 10.78 -17.44 18.51
CA VAL A 222 12.21 -17.70 18.69
C VAL A 222 12.97 -16.48 18.13
N ILE A 223 13.73 -15.83 18.99
CA ILE A 223 14.57 -14.68 18.66
C ILE A 223 16.03 -15.12 18.68
N LYS A 224 16.77 -14.83 17.61
CA LYS A 224 18.22 -15.01 17.55
C LYS A 224 18.88 -13.68 17.88
N GLN A 225 19.71 -13.67 18.93
CA GLN A 225 20.46 -12.48 19.37
C GLN A 225 21.89 -12.90 19.76
N LYS A 226 22.90 -12.24 19.21
CA LYS A 226 24.32 -12.54 19.48
C LYS A 226 24.66 -14.03 19.40
N GLY A 227 24.13 -14.72 18.40
CA GLY A 227 24.33 -16.16 18.18
C GLY A 227 23.49 -17.10 19.05
N LYS A 228 22.86 -16.61 20.11
CA LYS A 228 21.99 -17.39 21.01
C LYS A 228 20.52 -17.32 20.56
N LYS A 229 19.75 -18.38 20.85
CA LYS A 229 18.30 -18.42 20.63
C LYS A 229 17.58 -18.19 21.96
N LEU A 230 16.65 -17.24 21.97
CA LEU A 230 15.76 -16.92 23.08
C LEU A 230 14.33 -17.29 22.66
N GLU A 231 13.61 -18.05 23.48
CA GLU A 231 12.17 -18.21 23.31
C GLU A 231 11.43 -17.20 24.20
N LYS A 232 10.45 -16.48 23.61
CA LYS A 232 9.61 -15.55 24.35
C LYS A 232 8.14 -15.86 24.11
N ARG A 233 7.33 -15.94 25.17
CA ARG A 233 5.88 -16.09 25.09
C ARG A 233 5.25 -14.79 24.61
N VAL A 234 4.39 -14.88 23.60
CA VAL A 234 3.67 -13.75 23.02
C VAL A 234 2.31 -14.22 22.51
N GLU A 235 1.31 -13.36 22.54
CA GLU A 235 -0.04 -13.66 22.11
C GLU A 235 -0.40 -12.91 20.80
N ALA A 236 0.34 -11.82 20.51
CA ALA A 236 0.23 -11.09 19.27
C ALA A 236 1.60 -10.61 18.78
N ILE A 237 1.75 -10.49 17.48
CA ILE A 237 2.97 -10.02 16.81
C ILE A 237 2.56 -8.96 15.79
N ILE A 238 3.19 -7.78 15.86
CA ILE A 238 3.08 -6.74 14.84
C ILE A 238 4.39 -6.72 14.04
N ILE A 239 4.30 -6.98 12.73
CA ILE A 239 5.44 -6.99 11.82
C ILE A 239 5.51 -5.66 11.08
N ALA A 240 6.36 -4.74 11.54
CA ALA A 240 6.54 -3.39 11.03
C ALA A 240 7.93 -3.17 10.39
N ILE A 241 8.30 -4.03 9.43
CA ILE A 241 9.62 -4.05 8.78
C ILE A 241 9.64 -3.39 7.39
N GLY A 242 8.64 -2.56 7.11
CA GLY A 242 8.52 -1.76 5.91
C GLY A 242 7.56 -2.35 4.87
N LEU A 243 7.54 -1.72 3.71
CA LEU A 243 6.63 -2.00 2.61
C LEU A 243 7.41 -2.47 1.38
N VAL A 244 6.74 -3.23 0.51
CA VAL A 244 7.23 -3.63 -0.81
C VAL A 244 6.19 -3.28 -1.88
N PRO A 245 6.61 -2.93 -3.10
CA PRO A 245 5.67 -2.58 -4.16
C PRO A 245 4.82 -3.76 -4.59
N ASN A 246 3.57 -3.48 -4.97
CA ASN A 246 2.59 -4.47 -5.41
C ASN A 246 2.63 -4.60 -6.94
N ASN A 247 3.76 -5.05 -7.49
CA ASN A 247 4.06 -5.03 -8.92
C ASN A 247 4.24 -6.43 -9.57
N GLU A 248 3.92 -7.50 -8.86
CA GLU A 248 4.15 -8.87 -9.34
C GLU A 248 3.51 -9.14 -10.71
N VAL A 249 2.29 -8.65 -10.90
CA VAL A 249 1.49 -8.80 -12.13
C VAL A 249 2.16 -8.11 -13.34
N PHE A 250 3.02 -7.12 -13.11
CA PHE A 250 3.60 -6.28 -14.16
C PHE A 250 5.08 -6.57 -14.44
N LYS A 251 5.70 -7.52 -13.73
CA LYS A 251 7.15 -7.80 -13.85
C LYS A 251 7.59 -8.20 -15.25
N HIS A 252 6.74 -8.93 -15.97
CA HIS A 252 7.02 -9.41 -17.33
C HIS A 252 7.01 -8.30 -18.40
N LEU A 253 6.46 -7.13 -18.07
CA LEU A 253 6.39 -5.99 -18.99
C LEU A 253 7.76 -5.34 -19.25
N GLY A 254 8.75 -5.53 -18.35
CA GLY A 254 10.05 -4.87 -18.46
C GLY A 254 10.03 -3.42 -17.97
N LEU A 255 9.16 -3.10 -17.02
CA LEU A 255 9.15 -1.80 -16.35
C LEU A 255 10.46 -1.55 -15.61
N ARG A 256 11.03 -0.35 -15.76
CA ARG A 256 12.19 0.08 -14.96
C ARG A 256 11.79 0.24 -13.50
N THR A 257 12.58 -0.33 -12.61
CA THR A 257 12.38 -0.25 -11.16
C THR A 257 13.68 0.16 -10.46
N ASP A 258 13.51 0.73 -9.25
CA ASP A 258 14.66 0.89 -8.35
C ASP A 258 15.11 -0.47 -7.76
N GLU A 259 16.18 -0.46 -6.97
CA GLU A 259 16.73 -1.64 -6.29
C GLU A 259 15.74 -2.33 -5.34
N ARG A 260 14.70 -1.62 -4.90
CA ARG A 260 13.65 -2.13 -4.00
C ARG A 260 12.43 -2.64 -4.78
N GLY A 261 12.42 -2.47 -6.11
CA GLY A 261 11.36 -2.89 -7.02
C GLY A 261 10.25 -1.87 -7.24
N PHE A 262 10.39 -0.61 -6.77
CA PHE A 262 9.43 0.45 -7.05
C PHE A 262 9.56 0.93 -8.49
N ILE A 263 8.44 1.16 -9.17
CA ILE A 263 8.42 1.58 -10.57
C ILE A 263 8.98 3.00 -10.68
N MET A 264 9.95 3.17 -11.56
CA MET A 264 10.51 4.48 -11.89
C MET A 264 9.63 5.19 -12.91
N THR A 265 9.30 6.45 -12.64
CA THR A 265 8.51 7.30 -13.52
C THR A 265 9.20 8.63 -13.73
N ASP A 266 8.87 9.30 -14.84
CA ASP A 266 9.21 10.70 -15.04
C ASP A 266 8.29 11.63 -14.25
N ARG A 267 8.47 12.95 -14.40
CA ARG A 267 7.64 13.97 -13.74
C ARG A 267 6.17 13.94 -14.17
N ALA A 268 5.88 13.39 -15.35
CA ALA A 268 4.53 13.19 -15.89
C ALA A 268 3.88 11.88 -15.41
N GLN A 269 4.54 11.11 -14.55
CA GLN A 269 4.15 9.78 -14.09
C GLN A 269 4.14 8.72 -15.21
N ARG A 270 4.85 8.95 -16.32
CA ARG A 270 5.04 7.97 -17.40
C ARG A 270 6.10 6.95 -16.99
N THR A 271 5.89 5.71 -17.36
CA THR A 271 6.91 4.65 -17.26
C THR A 271 7.76 4.61 -18.54
N ASN A 272 8.75 3.72 -18.56
CA ASN A 272 9.52 3.45 -19.79
C ASN A 272 8.73 2.69 -20.87
N ILE A 273 7.46 2.38 -20.65
CA ILE A 273 6.60 1.66 -21.61
C ILE A 273 5.47 2.59 -22.02
N GLU A 274 5.39 2.83 -23.33
CA GLU A 274 4.37 3.70 -23.92
C GLU A 274 2.95 3.22 -23.58
N GLY A 275 2.08 4.18 -23.19
CA GLY A 275 0.71 3.91 -22.73
C GLY A 275 0.59 3.39 -21.31
N ILE A 276 1.71 3.17 -20.58
CA ILE A 276 1.67 2.75 -19.18
C ILE A 276 2.18 3.86 -18.26
N PHE A 277 1.32 4.27 -17.33
CA PHE A 277 1.62 5.19 -16.24
C PHE A 277 1.69 4.45 -14.92
N ALA A 278 2.41 5.00 -13.94
CA ALA A 278 2.39 4.49 -12.57
C ALA A 278 2.28 5.64 -11.57
N VAL A 279 1.42 5.49 -10.53
CA VAL A 279 1.08 6.58 -9.61
C VAL A 279 1.00 6.11 -8.15
N GLY A 280 1.34 6.99 -7.23
CA GLY A 280 1.30 6.72 -5.79
C GLY A 280 2.41 5.81 -5.31
N ASP A 281 2.16 5.10 -4.22
CA ASP A 281 3.19 4.35 -3.47
C ASP A 281 3.83 3.17 -4.22
N ILE A 282 3.32 2.79 -5.38
CA ILE A 282 3.96 1.82 -6.28
C ILE A 282 5.21 2.38 -6.95
N THR A 283 5.30 3.72 -7.04
CA THR A 283 6.44 4.42 -7.63
C THR A 283 7.53 4.70 -6.61
N TYR A 284 8.74 5.02 -7.09
CA TYR A 284 9.80 5.53 -6.25
C TYR A 284 9.44 6.94 -5.77
N VAL A 285 8.98 7.04 -4.52
CA VAL A 285 8.68 8.34 -3.87
C VAL A 285 9.42 8.39 -2.54
N GLY A 286 10.08 9.51 -2.27
CA GLY A 286 10.72 9.77 -0.98
C GLY A 286 9.71 9.93 0.17
N LEU A 287 8.46 10.28 -0.15
CA LEU A 287 7.43 10.66 0.81
C LEU A 287 6.10 9.95 0.48
N ARG A 288 5.59 9.14 1.40
CA ARG A 288 4.32 8.40 1.27
C ARG A 288 3.23 9.11 2.05
N LEU A 289 2.55 10.03 1.39
CA LEU A 289 1.40 10.77 1.90
C LEU A 289 0.21 10.60 0.97
N ILE A 290 -0.98 10.71 1.52
CA ILE A 290 -2.24 10.69 0.76
C ILE A 290 -2.25 11.80 -0.29
N THR A 291 -1.80 13.00 0.10
CA THR A 291 -1.70 14.17 -0.79
C THR A 291 -0.74 13.96 -1.95
N VAL A 292 0.42 13.33 -1.71
CA VAL A 292 1.39 12.98 -2.76
C VAL A 292 0.79 11.95 -3.72
N ALA A 293 0.14 10.92 -3.19
CA ALA A 293 -0.52 9.91 -4.02
C ALA A 293 -1.63 10.51 -4.88
N ALA A 294 -2.45 11.40 -4.33
CA ALA A 294 -3.48 12.12 -5.07
C ALA A 294 -2.90 13.07 -6.13
N ALA A 295 -1.80 13.78 -5.81
CA ALA A 295 -1.10 14.65 -6.75
C ALA A 295 -0.51 13.87 -7.94
N HIS A 296 0.07 12.69 -7.72
CA HIS A 296 0.52 11.81 -8.81
C HIS A 296 -0.63 11.47 -9.75
N GLY A 297 -1.82 11.15 -9.20
CA GLY A 297 -3.01 10.90 -10.02
C GLY A 297 -3.44 12.11 -10.83
N ALA A 298 -3.39 13.30 -10.25
CA ALA A 298 -3.72 14.56 -10.92
C ALA A 298 -2.75 14.84 -12.09
N ILE A 299 -1.45 14.73 -11.84
CA ILE A 299 -0.39 14.91 -12.85
C ILE A 299 -0.58 13.90 -13.99
N ALA A 300 -0.69 12.62 -13.66
CA ALA A 300 -0.89 11.57 -14.66
C ALA A 300 -2.12 11.84 -15.53
N SER A 301 -3.24 12.24 -14.94
CA SER A 301 -4.48 12.50 -15.68
C SER A 301 -4.34 13.60 -16.74
N HIS A 302 -3.53 14.63 -16.47
CA HIS A 302 -3.25 15.69 -17.43
C HIS A 302 -2.47 15.15 -18.63
N HIS A 303 -1.42 14.39 -18.38
CA HIS A 303 -0.58 13.82 -19.44
C HIS A 303 -1.27 12.69 -20.19
N ILE A 304 -2.11 11.89 -19.52
CA ILE A 304 -2.96 10.88 -20.15
C ILE A 304 -3.93 11.53 -21.16
N TYR A 305 -4.58 12.63 -20.77
CA TYR A 305 -5.44 13.38 -21.67
C TYR A 305 -4.66 13.87 -22.90
N SER A 306 -3.51 14.48 -22.68
CA SER A 306 -2.64 14.99 -23.76
C SER A 306 -2.18 13.85 -24.69
N TYR A 307 -1.84 12.69 -24.14
CA TYR A 307 -1.44 11.51 -24.91
C TYR A 307 -2.58 10.97 -25.79
N ILE A 308 -3.79 10.84 -25.25
CA ILE A 308 -4.95 10.27 -25.97
C ILE A 308 -5.52 11.26 -26.99
N LYS A 309 -5.72 12.51 -26.61
CA LYS A 309 -6.40 13.54 -27.44
C LYS A 309 -5.47 14.29 -28.36
N LYS A 310 -4.15 14.28 -28.09
CA LYS A 310 -3.12 14.98 -28.89
C LYS A 310 -3.52 16.43 -29.25
N PRO A 311 -3.93 17.26 -28.27
CA PRO A 311 -4.34 18.62 -28.56
C PRO A 311 -3.15 19.41 -29.14
N TYR A 312 -3.41 20.44 -29.94
CA TYR A 312 -2.38 21.19 -30.65
C TYR A 312 -1.28 21.81 -29.76
N TRP A 313 -1.59 22.03 -28.50
CA TRP A 313 -0.67 22.60 -27.50
C TRP A 313 0.17 21.53 -26.77
N ALA A 314 -0.16 20.26 -26.88
CA ALA A 314 0.57 19.16 -26.25
C ALA A 314 1.36 18.40 -27.32
N ARG A 315 2.58 18.85 -27.62
CA ARG A 315 3.49 18.20 -28.61
C ARG A 315 4.60 17.39 -27.96
N GLU A 316 4.42 16.96 -26.71
CA GLU A 316 5.45 16.21 -25.98
C GLU A 316 5.61 14.79 -26.54
N ALA A 317 6.84 14.44 -26.90
CA ALA A 317 7.19 13.05 -27.20
C ALA A 317 7.19 12.22 -25.90
N TRP A 318 6.81 10.95 -25.96
CA TRP A 318 6.76 10.04 -24.79
C TRP A 318 8.14 9.87 -24.12
N LEU A 319 9.24 10.02 -24.84
CA LEU A 319 10.58 9.63 -24.38
C LEU A 319 11.63 10.75 -24.47
N SER A 320 11.27 12.02 -24.56
CA SER A 320 12.27 13.08 -24.76
C SER A 320 13.14 13.43 -23.55
N GLU A 321 12.90 12.86 -22.37
CA GLU A 321 13.58 13.28 -21.13
C GLU A 321 13.89 12.12 -20.12
N MET A 322 14.06 10.88 -20.57
CA MET A 322 14.53 9.79 -19.69
C MET A 322 15.95 9.35 -20.01
#